data_c140c1731fe6e03568ba76b87c418169
#
_entry.id   c140c1731fe6e03568ba76b87c418169
#
_cell.length_a   1.000
_cell.length_b   1.000
_cell.length_c   1.000
_cell.angle_alpha   90.00
_cell.angle_beta   90.00
_cell.angle_gamma   90.00
#
_symmetry.space_group_name_H-M   'P 1'
#
loop_
_entity.id
_entity.type
_entity.pdbx_description
1 polymer ?
#
loop_
_entity_poly.entity_id
_entity_poly.type
_entity_poly.pdbx_seq_one_letter_code
_entity_poly.pdbx_strand_id
1 'polypeptide(L)'
;MTRTASTLLPLETPAPDFVLPDPRGDVVSLSRFSDAPALVVIFMCNHCPYVKHLKPALAVFARDYLPKHVAVVGINSNDTAEFPEDAPERMVEDIEAFDYRFPYLVDGTQEIAKAYGAACTPDFFLFNVGRRLVYRGQFDNSRPNNGLPVTGESLRTAVDAILAGSPVPGPQTPSLGCNIKWKPNNAPDYFAG
;
A
#
# COMPACT_ATOMS: atom_id res chain seq x y z
N MET A 1 -10.61 14.00 -9.97
CA MET A 1 -9.63 13.26 -9.14
C MET A 1 -8.26 13.88 -9.37
N THR A 2 -7.65 14.41 -8.33
CA THR A 2 -6.32 15.03 -8.44
C THR A 2 -5.25 13.95 -8.48
N ARG A 3 -4.32 14.07 -9.42
CA ARG A 3 -3.15 13.21 -9.53
C ARG A 3 -2.11 13.65 -8.51
N THR A 4 -1.76 12.76 -7.58
CA THR A 4 -0.91 13.06 -6.43
C THR A 4 0.28 12.11 -6.40
N ALA A 5 1.46 12.65 -6.11
CA ALA A 5 2.66 11.86 -5.89
C ALA A 5 2.83 11.54 -4.40
N SER A 6 3.53 10.44 -4.08
CA SER A 6 3.94 10.10 -2.72
C SER A 6 4.81 11.19 -2.09
N THR A 7 4.68 11.40 -0.78
CA THR A 7 5.47 12.39 -0.01
C THR A 7 6.93 12.00 0.19
N LEU A 8 7.29 10.75 -0.10
CA LEU A 8 8.64 10.21 0.10
C LEU A 8 9.10 10.27 1.58
N LEU A 9 8.35 9.61 2.47
CA LEU A 9 8.75 9.41 3.87
C LEU A 9 10.26 9.03 3.95
N PRO A 10 11.07 9.63 4.85
CA PRO A 10 12.51 9.34 4.90
C PRO A 10 12.82 7.85 5.05
N LEU A 11 13.81 7.35 4.31
CA LEU A 11 14.32 5.99 4.51
C LEU A 11 14.82 5.83 5.95
N GLU A 12 14.86 4.58 6.45
CA GLU A 12 15.18 4.21 7.83
C GLU A 12 14.11 4.64 8.87
N THR A 13 13.01 5.29 8.46
CA THR A 13 11.89 5.54 9.35
C THR A 13 11.35 4.20 9.87
N PRO A 14 11.14 4.04 11.20
CA PRO A 14 10.48 2.87 11.75
C PRO A 14 9.06 2.75 11.20
N ALA A 15 8.61 1.51 10.94
CA ALA A 15 7.22 1.29 10.55
C ALA A 15 6.28 1.82 11.65
N PRO A 16 5.41 2.79 11.34
CA PRO A 16 4.40 3.22 12.30
C PRO A 16 3.50 2.05 12.69
N ASP A 17 3.25 1.91 13.99
CA ASP A 17 2.42 0.83 14.50
C ASP A 17 0.95 1.00 14.09
N PHE A 18 0.25 -0.12 13.93
CA PHE A 18 -1.17 -0.12 13.64
C PHE A 18 -1.88 -1.31 14.28
N VAL A 19 -3.14 -1.08 14.62
CA VAL A 19 -4.11 -2.10 15.01
C VAL A 19 -5.41 -1.74 14.29
N LEU A 20 -5.72 -2.44 13.21
CA LEU A 20 -6.84 -2.11 12.31
C LEU A 20 -7.74 -3.31 12.09
N PRO A 21 -9.05 -3.11 11.91
CA PRO A 21 -9.95 -4.16 11.49
C PRO A 21 -9.76 -4.45 9.99
N ASP A 22 -9.95 -5.70 9.61
CA ASP A 22 -10.27 -6.06 8.24
C ASP A 22 -11.77 -5.77 7.94
N PRO A 23 -12.23 -5.86 6.69
CA PRO A 23 -13.62 -5.56 6.35
C PRO A 23 -14.65 -6.55 6.94
N ARG A 24 -14.22 -7.68 7.52
CA ARG A 24 -15.06 -8.66 8.22
C ARG A 24 -15.07 -8.44 9.74
N GLY A 25 -14.24 -7.51 10.24
CA GLY A 25 -14.13 -7.15 11.64
C GLY A 25 -13.01 -7.84 12.41
N ASP A 26 -12.24 -8.72 11.78
CA ASP A 26 -11.06 -9.32 12.40
C ASP A 26 -9.95 -8.27 12.58
N VAL A 27 -9.36 -8.22 13.77
CA VAL A 27 -8.34 -7.21 14.10
C VAL A 27 -6.94 -7.72 13.72
N VAL A 28 -6.22 -6.91 12.98
CA VAL A 28 -4.84 -7.17 12.55
C VAL A 28 -3.91 -6.08 13.06
N SER A 29 -2.84 -6.47 13.75
CA SER A 29 -1.79 -5.56 14.22
C SER A 29 -0.48 -5.73 13.45
N LEU A 30 0.37 -4.70 13.46
CA LEU A 30 1.71 -4.75 12.88
C LEU A 30 2.53 -5.92 13.49
N SER A 31 2.37 -6.21 14.77
CA SER A 31 3.08 -7.28 15.47
C SER A 31 2.82 -8.68 14.91
N ARG A 32 1.68 -8.91 14.24
CA ARG A 32 1.38 -10.16 13.54
C ARG A 32 2.45 -10.52 12.50
N PHE A 33 3.18 -9.55 12.00
CA PHE A 33 4.17 -9.71 10.94
C PHE A 33 5.61 -9.69 11.46
N SER A 34 5.83 -9.76 12.78
CA SER A 34 7.16 -9.66 13.44
C SER A 34 8.22 -10.58 12.83
N ASP A 35 7.84 -11.79 12.43
CA ASP A 35 8.76 -12.81 11.93
C ASP A 35 9.01 -12.73 10.41
N ALA A 36 8.30 -11.86 9.71
CA ALA A 36 8.46 -11.71 8.26
C ALA A 36 9.81 -11.02 7.93
N PRO A 37 10.62 -11.55 6.99
CA PRO A 37 11.88 -10.95 6.57
C PRO A 37 11.70 -9.60 5.91
N ALA A 38 10.52 -9.35 5.33
CA ALA A 38 10.12 -8.09 4.74
C ALA A 38 8.62 -7.86 4.90
N LEU A 39 8.21 -6.60 5.02
CA LEU A 39 6.81 -6.18 5.09
C LEU A 39 6.54 -5.11 4.02
N VAL A 40 5.58 -5.39 3.16
CA VAL A 40 5.04 -4.43 2.19
C VAL A 40 3.72 -3.89 2.73
N VAL A 41 3.62 -2.58 2.92
CA VAL A 41 2.37 -1.88 3.24
C VAL A 41 1.93 -1.09 2.01
N ILE A 42 0.67 -1.24 1.62
CA ILE A 42 0.09 -0.63 0.42
C ILE A 42 -1.12 0.19 0.84
N PHE A 43 -1.05 1.51 0.74
CA PHE A 43 -2.27 2.31 0.81
C PHE A 43 -3.00 2.20 -0.52
N MET A 44 -4.20 1.60 -0.50
CA MET A 44 -4.97 1.31 -1.69
C MET A 44 -6.47 1.47 -1.41
N CYS A 45 -7.26 1.56 -2.46
CA CYS A 45 -8.71 1.67 -2.37
C CYS A 45 -9.37 0.97 -3.57
N ASN A 46 -10.70 0.86 -3.58
CA ASN A 46 -11.38 0.08 -4.62
C ASN A 46 -11.66 0.88 -5.89
N HIS A 47 -11.99 2.19 -5.75
CA HIS A 47 -12.47 2.99 -6.88
C HIS A 47 -11.37 3.64 -7.72
N CYS A 48 -10.17 3.86 -7.15
CA CYS A 48 -9.08 4.57 -7.84
C CYS A 48 -8.65 3.86 -9.14
N PRO A 49 -8.64 4.55 -10.29
CA PRO A 49 -8.20 3.95 -11.57
C PRO A 49 -6.77 3.40 -11.53
N TYR A 50 -5.87 4.04 -10.78
CA TYR A 50 -4.49 3.57 -10.63
C TYR A 50 -4.42 2.26 -9.83
N VAL A 51 -5.27 2.10 -8.80
CA VAL A 51 -5.38 0.84 -8.07
C VAL A 51 -6.03 -0.22 -8.94
N LYS A 52 -7.16 0.10 -9.61
CA LYS A 52 -7.86 -0.82 -10.52
C LYS A 52 -6.92 -1.39 -11.58
N HIS A 53 -6.01 -0.56 -12.11
CA HIS A 53 -5.00 -0.98 -13.08
C HIS A 53 -4.04 -2.05 -12.51
N LEU A 54 -3.75 -2.02 -11.21
CA LEU A 54 -2.79 -2.91 -10.56
C LEU A 54 -3.42 -4.13 -9.86
N LYS A 55 -4.73 -4.15 -9.59
CA LYS A 55 -5.40 -5.18 -8.77
C LYS A 55 -4.98 -6.62 -9.10
N PRO A 56 -5.02 -7.09 -10.37
CA PRO A 56 -4.60 -8.45 -10.70
C PRO A 56 -3.12 -8.69 -10.39
N ALA A 57 -2.27 -7.72 -10.67
CA ALA A 57 -0.83 -7.84 -10.47
C ALA A 57 -0.44 -7.81 -8.99
N LEU A 58 -1.19 -7.08 -8.13
CA LEU A 58 -1.00 -7.10 -6.68
C LEU A 58 -1.31 -8.49 -6.10
N ALA A 59 -2.37 -9.14 -6.59
CA ALA A 59 -2.70 -10.50 -6.20
C ALA A 59 -1.59 -11.50 -6.60
N VAL A 60 -1.07 -11.37 -7.83
CA VAL A 60 0.06 -12.19 -8.30
C VAL A 60 1.31 -11.90 -7.48
N PHE A 61 1.63 -10.64 -7.23
CA PHE A 61 2.76 -10.24 -6.39
C PHE A 61 2.69 -10.90 -5.00
N ALA A 62 1.56 -10.79 -4.31
CA ALA A 62 1.41 -11.38 -2.99
C ALA A 62 1.58 -12.91 -3.02
N ARG A 63 1.02 -13.59 -4.03
CA ARG A 63 1.17 -15.05 -4.22
C ARG A 63 2.61 -15.47 -4.45
N ASP A 64 3.37 -14.71 -5.25
CA ASP A 64 4.77 -15.02 -5.59
C ASP A 64 5.69 -14.90 -4.37
N TYR A 65 5.37 -13.99 -3.45
CA TYR A 65 6.21 -13.71 -2.27
C TYR A 65 5.73 -14.41 -1.00
N LEU A 66 4.53 -14.97 -0.96
CA LEU A 66 4.03 -15.76 0.16
C LEU A 66 4.96 -16.93 0.55
N PRO A 67 5.49 -17.76 -0.39
CA PRO A 67 6.42 -18.83 -0.05
C PRO A 67 7.76 -18.33 0.50
N LYS A 68 8.10 -17.08 0.29
CA LYS A 68 9.31 -16.43 0.82
C LYS A 68 9.05 -15.72 2.16
N HIS A 69 7.88 -15.94 2.76
CA HIS A 69 7.42 -15.34 4.02
C HIS A 69 7.39 -13.81 4.03
N VAL A 70 7.33 -13.16 2.88
CA VAL A 70 7.14 -11.71 2.80
C VAL A 70 5.71 -11.39 3.20
N ALA A 71 5.55 -10.51 4.18
CA ALA A 71 4.24 -10.01 4.56
C ALA A 71 3.79 -8.89 3.60
N VAL A 72 2.52 -8.92 3.21
CA VAL A 72 1.87 -7.87 2.43
C VAL A 72 0.61 -7.45 3.17
N VAL A 73 0.35 -6.15 3.26
CA VAL A 73 -0.84 -5.57 3.89
C VAL A 73 -1.38 -4.44 3.01
N GLY A 74 -2.64 -4.50 2.65
CA GLY A 74 -3.37 -3.38 2.05
C GLY A 74 -4.07 -2.57 3.13
N ILE A 75 -4.11 -1.24 3.01
CA ILE A 75 -4.83 -0.35 3.93
C ILE A 75 -5.66 0.62 3.11
N ASN A 76 -6.96 0.68 3.40
CA ASN A 76 -7.88 1.67 2.85
C ASN A 76 -8.14 2.75 3.90
N SER A 77 -7.77 3.98 3.58
CA SER A 77 -7.94 5.16 4.44
C SER A 77 -8.88 6.20 3.82
N ASN A 78 -9.64 5.85 2.77
CA ASN A 78 -10.57 6.77 2.15
C ASN A 78 -11.82 7.00 3.02
N ASP A 79 -12.39 8.19 2.93
CA ASP A 79 -13.69 8.50 3.51
C ASP A 79 -14.80 7.71 2.77
N THR A 80 -15.29 6.66 3.39
CA THR A 80 -16.31 5.78 2.81
C THR A 80 -17.71 6.37 2.85
N ALA A 81 -17.93 7.44 3.61
CA ALA A 81 -19.20 8.16 3.62
C ALA A 81 -19.38 8.97 2.33
N GLU A 82 -18.30 9.58 1.85
CA GLU A 82 -18.29 10.31 0.57
C GLU A 82 -18.03 9.40 -0.63
N PHE A 83 -17.27 8.31 -0.42
CA PHE A 83 -16.86 7.36 -1.46
C PHE A 83 -17.31 5.93 -1.11
N PRO A 84 -18.61 5.61 -1.25
CA PRO A 84 -19.16 4.32 -0.84
C PRO A 84 -18.60 3.12 -1.61
N GLU A 85 -17.94 3.33 -2.76
CA GLU A 85 -17.23 2.27 -3.49
C GLU A 85 -16.04 1.71 -2.70
N ASP A 86 -15.56 2.42 -1.69
CA ASP A 86 -14.47 2.01 -0.80
C ASP A 86 -14.97 1.45 0.53
N ALA A 87 -16.28 1.28 0.71
CA ALA A 87 -16.86 0.71 1.93
C ALA A 87 -16.38 -0.75 2.19
N PRO A 88 -16.36 -1.20 3.46
CA PRO A 88 -15.88 -2.53 3.82
C PRO A 88 -16.51 -3.67 3.01
N GLU A 89 -17.79 -3.60 2.68
CA GLU A 89 -18.49 -4.60 1.88
C GLU A 89 -17.89 -4.71 0.47
N ARG A 90 -17.51 -3.57 -0.12
CA ARG A 90 -16.86 -3.52 -1.44
C ARG A 90 -15.41 -4.01 -1.39
N MET A 91 -14.73 -3.83 -0.25
CA MET A 91 -13.40 -4.41 -0.03
C MET A 91 -13.48 -5.95 0.00
N VAL A 92 -14.52 -6.52 0.61
CA VAL A 92 -14.77 -7.98 0.58
C VAL A 92 -14.92 -8.47 -0.87
N GLU A 93 -15.71 -7.77 -1.67
CA GLU A 93 -15.89 -8.11 -3.10
C GLU A 93 -14.55 -8.13 -3.85
N ASP A 94 -13.70 -7.13 -3.62
CA ASP A 94 -12.35 -7.06 -4.23
C ASP A 94 -11.44 -8.19 -3.74
N ILE A 95 -11.43 -8.49 -2.44
CA ILE A 95 -10.65 -9.60 -1.87
C ILE A 95 -11.02 -10.92 -2.57
N GLU A 96 -12.31 -11.17 -2.76
CA GLU A 96 -12.80 -12.40 -3.39
C GLU A 96 -12.54 -12.40 -4.91
N ALA A 97 -12.83 -11.30 -5.60
CA ALA A 97 -12.67 -11.20 -7.06
C ALA A 97 -11.23 -11.35 -7.53
N PHE A 98 -10.27 -10.86 -6.76
CA PHE A 98 -8.84 -10.90 -7.09
C PHE A 98 -8.05 -11.96 -6.32
N ASP A 99 -8.70 -12.72 -5.43
CA ASP A 99 -8.05 -13.73 -4.55
C ASP A 99 -6.86 -13.10 -3.78
N TYR A 100 -7.11 -11.99 -3.09
CA TYR A 100 -6.07 -11.36 -2.27
C TYR A 100 -5.67 -12.25 -1.11
N ARG A 101 -4.42 -12.74 -1.13
CA ARG A 101 -3.82 -13.57 -0.09
C ARG A 101 -3.12 -12.74 1.00
N PHE A 102 -3.56 -11.52 1.20
CA PHE A 102 -3.06 -10.59 2.19
C PHE A 102 -4.21 -9.86 2.89
N PRO A 103 -4.03 -9.42 4.14
CA PRO A 103 -5.02 -8.60 4.83
C PRO A 103 -5.23 -7.27 4.10
N TYR A 104 -6.50 -6.89 3.93
CA TYR A 104 -6.90 -5.59 3.41
C TYR A 104 -7.69 -4.88 4.49
N LEU A 105 -7.08 -3.87 5.13
CA LEU A 105 -7.51 -3.28 6.40
C LEU A 105 -8.21 -1.95 6.21
N VAL A 106 -9.04 -1.58 7.19
CA VAL A 106 -9.82 -0.34 7.21
C VAL A 106 -9.19 0.64 8.21
N ASP A 107 -8.59 1.72 7.72
CA ASP A 107 -8.11 2.85 8.53
C ASP A 107 -9.20 3.94 8.57
N GLY A 108 -10.28 3.67 9.29
CA GLY A 108 -11.44 4.56 9.37
C GLY A 108 -11.16 5.91 10.05
N THR A 109 -10.10 6.04 10.82
CA THR A 109 -9.66 7.30 11.44
C THR A 109 -8.72 8.12 10.56
N GLN A 110 -8.09 7.46 9.57
CA GLN A 110 -7.06 8.01 8.69
C GLN A 110 -5.73 8.36 9.40
N GLU A 111 -5.60 7.97 10.66
CA GLU A 111 -4.41 8.25 11.44
C GLU A 111 -3.21 7.41 10.98
N ILE A 112 -3.45 6.19 10.47
CA ILE A 112 -2.38 5.35 9.95
C ILE A 112 -1.85 5.92 8.63
N ALA A 113 -2.73 6.38 7.74
CA ALA A 113 -2.28 7.07 6.53
C ALA A 113 -1.42 8.29 6.85
N LYS A 114 -1.80 9.09 7.85
CA LYS A 114 -1.01 10.24 8.31
C LYS A 114 0.35 9.82 8.87
N ALA A 115 0.38 8.80 9.72
CA ALA A 115 1.61 8.31 10.34
C ALA A 115 2.62 7.78 9.30
N TYR A 116 2.14 7.16 8.21
CA TYR A 116 2.96 6.73 7.10
C TYR A 116 3.29 7.85 6.11
N GLY A 117 2.72 9.04 6.26
CA GLY A 117 2.84 10.10 5.27
C GLY A 117 2.24 9.72 3.92
N ALA A 118 1.28 8.81 3.89
CA ALA A 118 0.65 8.36 2.65
C ALA A 118 -0.17 9.49 2.04
N ALA A 119 0.01 9.76 0.75
CA ALA A 119 -0.64 10.87 0.06
C ALA A 119 -1.59 10.41 -1.05
N CYS A 120 -1.35 9.25 -1.62
CA CYS A 120 -2.09 8.75 -2.78
C CYS A 120 -2.42 7.25 -2.67
N THR A 121 -3.25 6.79 -3.58
CA THR A 121 -3.52 5.37 -3.80
C THR A 121 -3.27 5.03 -5.27
N PRO A 122 -2.44 3.98 -5.57
CA PRO A 122 -1.67 3.18 -4.60
C PRO A 122 -0.42 3.90 -4.10
N ASP A 123 -0.02 3.66 -2.85
CA ASP A 123 1.26 4.11 -2.30
C ASP A 123 1.96 2.94 -1.59
N PHE A 124 3.23 2.69 -1.89
CA PHE A 124 3.93 1.48 -1.46
C PHE A 124 5.08 1.80 -0.52
N PHE A 125 5.13 1.05 0.58
CA PHE A 125 6.17 1.13 1.59
C PHE A 125 6.71 -0.27 1.86
N LEU A 126 8.04 -0.45 1.78
CA LEU A 126 8.70 -1.72 2.07
C LEU A 126 9.63 -1.55 3.27
N PHE A 127 9.43 -2.40 4.25
CA PHE A 127 10.22 -2.44 5.48
C PHE A 127 11.04 -3.74 5.53
N ASN A 128 12.27 -3.63 6.03
CA ASN A 128 13.13 -4.79 6.27
C ASN A 128 12.74 -5.56 7.56
N VAL A 129 13.51 -6.58 7.92
CA VAL A 129 13.30 -7.40 9.12
C VAL A 129 13.29 -6.56 10.41
N GLY A 130 14.08 -5.48 10.48
CA GLY A 130 14.08 -4.52 11.60
C GLY A 130 12.95 -3.50 11.55
N ARG A 131 11.99 -3.65 10.63
CA ARG A 131 10.88 -2.70 10.40
C ARG A 131 11.38 -1.29 10.12
N ARG A 132 12.52 -1.16 9.42
CA ARG A 132 13.01 0.09 8.88
C ARG A 132 12.59 0.21 7.42
N LEU A 133 12.13 1.41 7.04
CA LEU A 133 11.72 1.72 5.67
C LEU A 133 12.93 1.67 4.75
N VAL A 134 12.91 0.81 3.75
CA VAL A 134 14.02 0.63 2.79
C VAL A 134 13.61 0.94 1.35
N TYR A 135 12.30 0.95 1.08
CA TYR A 135 11.76 1.38 -0.20
C TYR A 135 10.42 2.08 0.02
N ARG A 136 10.23 3.18 -0.67
CA ARG A 136 8.94 3.83 -0.89
C ARG A 136 8.91 4.32 -2.32
N GLY A 137 7.82 4.02 -3.00
CA GLY A 137 7.74 4.39 -4.42
C GLY A 137 6.72 3.57 -5.19
N GLN A 138 6.86 3.60 -6.49
CA GLN A 138 5.93 2.98 -7.41
C GLN A 138 6.00 1.45 -7.43
N PHE A 139 4.93 0.79 -7.89
CA PHE A 139 4.93 -0.64 -8.19
C PHE A 139 5.84 -0.94 -9.38
N ASP A 140 5.62 -0.20 -10.48
CA ASP A 140 6.39 -0.21 -11.71
C ASP A 140 6.12 1.07 -12.53
N ASN A 141 6.59 1.12 -13.76
CA ASN A 141 6.39 2.25 -14.67
C ASN A 141 5.02 2.26 -15.37
N SER A 142 4.19 1.21 -15.16
CA SER A 142 2.86 1.16 -15.77
C SER A 142 1.90 2.18 -15.15
N ARG A 143 1.03 2.73 -15.97
CA ARG A 143 -0.03 3.66 -15.55
C ARG A 143 -1.27 3.39 -16.41
N PRO A 144 -2.47 3.70 -15.92
CA PRO A 144 -3.65 3.64 -16.79
C PRO A 144 -3.39 4.37 -18.10
N ASN A 145 -3.61 3.68 -19.22
CA ASN A 145 -3.51 4.21 -20.59
C ASN A 145 -2.10 4.57 -21.10
N ASN A 146 -1.01 4.18 -20.41
CA ASN A 146 0.34 4.43 -20.94
C ASN A 146 0.91 3.28 -21.82
N GLY A 147 0.16 2.18 -21.97
CA GLY A 147 0.52 1.05 -22.83
C GLY A 147 1.66 0.17 -22.30
N LEU A 148 2.20 0.46 -21.12
CA LEU A 148 3.23 -0.39 -20.49
C LEU A 148 2.60 -1.56 -19.74
N PRO A 149 3.24 -2.75 -19.78
CA PRO A 149 2.76 -3.90 -19.01
C PRO A 149 2.91 -3.67 -17.51
N VAL A 150 1.99 -4.22 -16.73
CA VAL A 150 2.06 -4.24 -15.27
C VAL A 150 2.94 -5.40 -14.83
N THR A 151 4.13 -5.11 -14.32
CA THR A 151 5.14 -6.11 -13.95
C THR A 151 5.47 -6.12 -12.45
N GLY A 152 5.30 -4.98 -11.78
CA GLY A 152 5.75 -4.76 -10.41
C GLY A 152 7.27 -4.68 -10.28
N GLU A 153 8.00 -4.43 -11.35
CA GLU A 153 9.46 -4.50 -11.41
C GLU A 153 10.15 -3.71 -10.32
N SER A 154 9.70 -2.46 -10.07
CA SER A 154 10.34 -1.60 -9.07
C SER A 154 10.22 -2.18 -7.66
N LEU A 155 9.01 -2.60 -7.26
CA LEU A 155 8.79 -3.17 -5.93
C LEU A 155 9.40 -4.57 -5.82
N ARG A 156 9.32 -5.42 -6.85
CA ARG A 156 9.92 -6.75 -6.88
C ARG A 156 11.44 -6.68 -6.71
N THR A 157 12.10 -5.79 -7.46
CA THR A 157 13.55 -5.57 -7.33
C THR A 157 13.93 -5.17 -5.91
N ALA A 158 13.15 -4.30 -5.27
CA ALA A 158 13.41 -3.89 -3.89
C ALA A 158 13.24 -5.04 -2.90
N VAL A 159 12.17 -5.84 -3.02
CA VAL A 159 11.92 -7.01 -2.15
C VAL A 159 13.00 -8.07 -2.36
N ASP A 160 13.35 -8.39 -3.59
CA ASP A 160 14.37 -9.41 -3.89
C ASP A 160 15.76 -8.98 -3.37
N ALA A 161 16.11 -7.70 -3.44
CA ALA A 161 17.33 -7.16 -2.85
C ALA A 161 17.39 -7.42 -1.34
N ILE A 162 16.29 -7.10 -0.60
CA ILE A 162 16.24 -7.35 0.85
C ILE A 162 16.37 -8.83 1.18
N LEU A 163 15.65 -9.70 0.46
CA LEU A 163 15.69 -11.13 0.68
C LEU A 163 17.08 -11.72 0.39
N ALA A 164 17.85 -11.09 -0.51
CA ALA A 164 19.24 -11.43 -0.79
C ALA A 164 20.24 -10.79 0.19
N GLY A 165 19.79 -10.03 1.19
CA GLY A 165 20.65 -9.30 2.11
C GLY A 165 21.42 -8.13 1.48
N SER A 166 20.93 -7.62 0.35
CA SER A 166 21.55 -6.55 -0.42
C SER A 166 20.82 -5.22 -0.22
N PRO A 167 21.50 -4.07 -0.37
CA PRO A 167 20.82 -2.77 -0.39
C PRO A 167 19.81 -2.68 -1.53
N VAL A 168 18.68 -2.00 -1.27
CA VAL A 168 17.73 -1.68 -2.33
C VAL A 168 18.40 -0.74 -3.33
N PRO A 169 18.42 -1.06 -4.64
CA PRO A 169 19.05 -0.20 -5.63
C PRO A 169 18.32 1.16 -5.72
N GLY A 170 19.10 2.22 -5.89
CA GLY A 170 18.58 3.60 -6.03
C GLY A 170 18.22 3.93 -7.43
N PRO A 171 17.83 5.16 -7.88
CA PRO A 171 16.94 6.03 -7.14
C PRO A 171 15.51 5.47 -7.10
N GLN A 172 14.75 5.78 -6.06
CA GLN A 172 13.37 5.31 -5.92
C GLN A 172 12.40 6.33 -6.55
N THR A 173 11.60 5.88 -7.50
CA THR A 173 10.60 6.71 -8.17
C THR A 173 9.33 6.79 -7.30
N PRO A 174 8.81 7.98 -6.98
CA PRO A 174 7.60 8.13 -6.18
C PRO A 174 6.39 7.38 -6.78
N SER A 175 5.53 6.86 -5.93
CA SER A 175 4.19 6.44 -6.31
C SER A 175 3.42 7.61 -6.91
N LEU A 176 2.52 7.30 -7.83
CA LEU A 176 1.63 8.26 -8.45
C LEU A 176 0.23 7.67 -8.53
N GLY A 177 -0.74 8.38 -7.99
CA GLY A 177 -2.11 7.89 -7.96
C GLY A 177 -3.14 8.98 -7.70
N CYS A 178 -4.34 8.57 -7.31
CA CYS A 178 -5.35 9.50 -6.81
C CYS A 178 -5.00 9.88 -5.36
N ASN A 179 -5.25 11.13 -4.97
CA ASN A 179 -5.13 11.51 -3.57
C ASN A 179 -6.02 10.66 -2.66
N ILE A 180 -5.56 10.38 -1.44
CA ILE A 180 -6.40 9.82 -0.36
C ILE A 180 -7.60 10.76 -0.16
N LYS A 181 -8.79 10.18 0.01
CA LYS A 181 -10.02 10.93 0.25
C LYS A 181 -10.14 11.20 1.75
N TRP A 182 -9.59 12.35 2.15
CA TRP A 182 -9.61 12.77 3.55
C TRP A 182 -11.01 13.17 3.98
N LYS A 183 -11.39 12.80 5.20
CA LYS A 183 -12.62 13.29 5.84
C LYS A 183 -12.57 14.82 6.00
N PRO A 184 -13.71 15.49 6.10
CA PRO A 184 -13.75 16.93 6.33
C PRO A 184 -12.88 17.32 7.55
N ASN A 185 -12.02 18.32 7.35
CA ASN A 185 -11.07 18.84 8.37
C ASN A 185 -10.06 17.82 8.90
N ASN A 186 -9.83 16.69 8.21
CA ASN A 186 -8.89 15.65 8.63
C ASN A 186 -7.68 15.51 7.70
N ALA A 187 -7.57 16.34 6.67
CA ALA A 187 -6.41 16.31 5.78
C ALA A 187 -5.13 16.72 6.54
N PRO A 188 -4.00 16.02 6.34
CA PRO A 188 -2.73 16.38 6.97
C PRO A 188 -2.10 17.59 6.30
N ASP A 189 -1.17 18.27 7.01
CA ASP A 189 -0.49 19.48 6.53
C ASP A 189 0.32 19.25 5.24
N TYR A 190 0.79 18.03 4.99
CA TYR A 190 1.51 17.68 3.76
C TYR A 190 0.59 17.49 2.55
N PHE A 191 -0.71 17.54 2.73
CA PHE A 191 -1.69 17.44 1.65
C PHE A 191 -1.93 18.82 1.04
N ALA A 192 -1.31 19.10 -0.10
CA ALA A 192 -1.67 20.25 -0.93
C ALA A 192 -2.87 19.87 -1.78
N GLY A 193 -4.07 20.28 -1.36
CA GLY A 193 -5.37 19.97 -1.94
C GLY A 193 -5.53 20.24 -3.44
#